data_3e797c58c6dbe9d95dbc370b5ba1bcf4
#
_entry.id   3e797c58c6dbe9d95dbc370b5ba1bcf4
#
_cell.length_a   1.000
_cell.length_b   1.000
_cell.length_c   1.000
_cell.angle_alpha   90.00
_cell.angle_beta   90.00
_cell.angle_gamma   90.00
#
_symmetry.space_group_name_H-M   'P 1'
#
loop_
_entity.id
_entity.type
_entity.pdbx_description
1 polymer ?
#
loop_
_entity_poly.entity_id
_entity_poly.type
_entity_poly.pdbx_seq_one_letter_code
_entity_poly.pdbx_strand_id
1 'polypeptide(L)'
;KAMLGMARSIAPEDAKLPPALEIRGDPELKVYGSVDMGKGWKGPFQVDRLQIEASVTDVFYQGVEFVSAAARAELIGRSVNVTQLELVRDDGRVKLEGSYLGTDLVFTLESNLKPELLETLAGNWFSVPENLQLPEKAVLWVHGRLDIPEGKPVEPTLVRARIHAENLAWNKVPVKMANVEAEYRPNQLFVQNCRVEMEKGVFELFANGFLDGQMFVMGQSTVPLQTIDQLLSMEDDDFFMNRFVFRKDSGLEFSFQGTLGLYNLEKAYDLQATISATNTRYRGVDLKSARADAHLVTDQLVLTNVTTVVSNGNYLSSAGLSGGPSECTLKAKSIDFRFVQDTVEVLGLEGQAYPGYTLRMFSDSAARVLKEFVFTRPVTLSGGGMFPMGDDMKLMKGRIRFDASAGRVRYPLLGTTLDLGRTKGEVLISPQWVVVDKMMGTIWDGTFTGRVLAQIDDGDALNGSFVLQDMNLTSIGKSYDKKMEKATVHGAIEFSSKGGNMNS
;
A
#
# COMPACT_ATOMS: atom_id res chain seq x y z
N LYS A 1 13.22 7.57 -58.78
CA LYS A 1 11.87 7.56 -59.36
C LYS A 1 11.63 6.29 -60.21
N ALA A 2 12.58 5.82 -61.05
CA ALA A 2 12.43 4.59 -61.85
C ALA A 2 12.30 3.32 -61.01
N MET A 3 13.08 3.18 -59.91
CA MET A 3 13.00 2.06 -58.98
C MET A 3 11.69 2.01 -58.19
N LEU A 4 11.13 3.16 -57.79
CA LEU A 4 9.80 3.21 -57.18
C LEU A 4 8.69 2.78 -58.15
N GLY A 5 8.88 3.03 -59.45
CA GLY A 5 8.00 2.54 -60.53
C GLY A 5 8.06 1.01 -60.70
N MET A 6 9.27 0.42 -60.61
CA MET A 6 9.44 -1.02 -60.63
C MET A 6 8.88 -1.72 -59.38
N ALA A 7 9.14 -1.16 -58.17
CA ALA A 7 8.56 -1.66 -56.95
C ALA A 7 7.03 -1.65 -56.96
N ARG A 8 6.42 -0.62 -57.53
CA ARG A 8 4.95 -0.48 -57.72
C ARG A 8 4.39 -1.50 -58.72
N SER A 9 5.20 -1.98 -59.69
CA SER A 9 4.74 -2.97 -60.65
C SER A 9 4.85 -4.43 -60.14
N ILE A 10 5.60 -4.64 -59.08
CA ILE A 10 5.77 -5.96 -58.43
C ILE A 10 4.88 -6.07 -57.20
N ALA A 11 4.57 -4.97 -56.52
CA ALA A 11 3.67 -4.93 -55.36
C ALA A 11 2.19 -5.01 -55.82
N PRO A 12 1.30 -5.67 -55.04
CA PRO A 12 -0.14 -5.54 -55.30
C PRO A 12 -0.58 -4.08 -55.41
N GLU A 13 -1.58 -3.82 -56.25
CA GLU A 13 -2.05 -2.44 -56.49
C GLU A 13 -2.40 -1.64 -55.21
N ASP A 14 -2.62 -2.33 -54.10
CA ASP A 14 -2.92 -1.79 -52.75
C ASP A 14 -1.71 -1.53 -51.85
N ALA A 15 -0.49 -1.91 -52.26
CA ALA A 15 0.72 -1.63 -51.49
C ALA A 15 1.13 -0.16 -51.56
N LYS A 16 0.41 0.66 -50.81
CA LYS A 16 0.81 2.06 -50.58
C LYS A 16 1.90 2.07 -49.53
N LEU A 17 2.96 2.85 -49.76
CA LEU A 17 3.89 3.19 -48.68
C LEU A 17 3.04 3.80 -47.53
N PRO A 18 3.36 3.49 -46.29
CA PRO A 18 2.66 4.12 -45.18
C PRO A 18 2.61 5.65 -45.45
N PRO A 19 1.45 6.28 -45.39
CA PRO A 19 1.29 7.66 -45.78
C PRO A 19 2.17 8.64 -44.99
N ALA A 20 2.76 8.20 -43.93
CA ALA A 20 3.60 8.97 -43.02
C ALA A 20 5.12 8.78 -43.23
N LEU A 21 5.55 8.04 -44.28
CA LEU A 21 6.98 7.83 -44.57
C LEU A 21 7.47 8.85 -45.63
N GLU A 22 8.40 9.70 -45.22
CA GLU A 22 9.11 10.66 -46.10
C GLU A 22 10.60 10.30 -46.10
N ILE A 23 11.18 10.12 -47.30
CA ILE A 23 12.60 9.85 -47.52
C ILE A 23 13.24 11.11 -48.08
N ARG A 24 14.20 11.69 -47.41
CA ARG A 24 14.91 12.90 -47.82
C ARG A 24 16.32 12.59 -48.32
N GLY A 25 16.96 11.58 -47.79
CA GLY A 25 18.29 11.16 -48.24
C GLY A 25 18.26 10.24 -49.42
N ASP A 26 19.42 9.73 -49.79
CA ASP A 26 19.62 8.81 -50.94
C ASP A 26 19.33 7.38 -50.55
N PRO A 27 18.28 6.73 -51.06
CA PRO A 27 17.98 5.35 -50.80
C PRO A 27 18.85 4.38 -51.62
N GLU A 28 19.45 3.42 -50.98
CA GLU A 28 20.08 2.26 -51.65
C GLU A 28 19.14 1.05 -51.56
N LEU A 29 18.87 0.39 -52.69
CA LEU A 29 18.04 -0.79 -52.74
C LEU A 29 18.77 -1.88 -53.53
N LYS A 30 18.95 -3.06 -52.91
CA LYS A 30 19.49 -4.26 -53.55
C LYS A 30 18.43 -5.32 -53.51
N VAL A 31 18.20 -5.97 -54.66
CA VAL A 31 17.23 -7.04 -54.79
C VAL A 31 17.88 -8.21 -55.46
N TYR A 32 17.85 -9.37 -54.83
CA TYR A 32 18.41 -10.62 -55.32
C TYR A 32 17.32 -11.69 -55.29
N GLY A 33 17.30 -12.61 -56.27
CA GLY A 33 16.33 -13.69 -56.18
C GLY A 33 16.10 -14.45 -57.46
N SER A 34 15.19 -15.41 -57.38
CA SER A 34 14.68 -16.20 -58.47
C SER A 34 13.17 -16.05 -58.58
N VAL A 35 12.70 -15.90 -59.80
CA VAL A 35 11.29 -15.79 -60.12
C VAL A 35 10.96 -16.84 -61.14
N ASP A 36 9.97 -17.66 -60.86
CA ASP A 36 9.46 -18.60 -61.90
C ASP A 36 8.58 -17.82 -62.87
N MET A 37 8.99 -17.78 -64.10
CA MET A 37 8.30 -17.07 -65.19
C MET A 37 7.13 -17.87 -65.78
N GLY A 38 6.87 -19.07 -65.29
CA GLY A 38 5.83 -19.96 -65.80
C GLY A 38 5.99 -20.26 -67.30
N LYS A 39 4.89 -20.31 -68.04
CA LYS A 39 4.92 -20.55 -69.52
C LYS A 39 5.19 -19.26 -70.32
N GLY A 40 6.13 -18.42 -69.90
CA GLY A 40 6.56 -17.23 -70.59
C GLY A 40 6.11 -15.91 -69.97
N TRP A 41 6.55 -14.76 -70.53
CA TRP A 41 6.41 -13.38 -69.99
C TRP A 41 4.96 -12.90 -69.77
N LYS A 42 3.95 -13.66 -70.14
CA LYS A 42 2.54 -13.30 -69.98
C LYS A 42 1.80 -14.07 -68.89
N GLY A 43 2.46 -14.96 -68.13
CA GLY A 43 1.86 -15.68 -67.01
C GLY A 43 2.04 -14.96 -65.68
N PRO A 44 1.30 -15.34 -64.66
CA PRO A 44 1.54 -14.81 -63.33
C PRO A 44 2.94 -15.23 -62.86
N PHE A 45 3.76 -14.25 -62.45
CA PHE A 45 5.07 -14.52 -61.87
C PHE A 45 4.89 -15.17 -60.48
N GLN A 46 5.59 -16.27 -60.27
CA GLN A 46 5.72 -16.84 -58.93
C GLN A 46 7.11 -16.52 -58.39
N VAL A 47 7.15 -15.87 -57.25
CA VAL A 47 8.41 -15.59 -56.55
C VAL A 47 8.82 -16.84 -55.80
N ASP A 48 9.91 -17.49 -56.22
CA ASP A 48 10.49 -18.62 -55.49
C ASP A 48 11.21 -18.10 -54.27
N ARG A 49 12.11 -17.14 -54.46
CA ARG A 49 12.89 -16.51 -53.42
C ARG A 49 13.30 -15.12 -53.85
N LEU A 50 13.03 -14.13 -53.01
CA LEU A 50 13.46 -12.76 -53.21
C LEU A 50 14.09 -12.24 -51.93
N GLN A 51 15.31 -11.75 -52.00
CA GLN A 51 15.99 -11.08 -50.90
C GLN A 51 16.09 -9.61 -51.21
N ILE A 52 15.68 -8.78 -50.27
CA ILE A 52 15.63 -7.33 -50.37
C ILE A 52 16.51 -6.75 -49.27
N GLU A 53 17.45 -5.91 -49.66
CA GLU A 53 18.23 -5.07 -48.74
C GLU A 53 17.96 -3.60 -49.11
N ALA A 54 17.55 -2.81 -48.15
CA ALA A 54 17.32 -1.39 -48.31
C ALA A 54 18.04 -0.62 -47.19
N SER A 55 18.63 0.52 -47.55
CA SER A 55 19.18 1.45 -46.58
C SER A 55 18.96 2.87 -47.07
N VAL A 56 18.78 3.79 -46.14
CA VAL A 56 18.57 5.18 -46.44
C VAL A 56 18.99 6.05 -45.24
N THR A 57 19.50 7.22 -45.52
CA THR A 57 19.77 8.26 -44.53
C THR A 57 18.66 9.31 -44.60
N ASP A 58 18.47 10.06 -43.49
CA ASP A 58 17.51 11.14 -43.41
C ASP A 58 16.08 10.69 -43.77
N VAL A 59 15.45 10.01 -42.81
CA VAL A 59 14.10 9.45 -42.95
C VAL A 59 13.17 10.05 -41.94
N PHE A 60 11.97 10.45 -42.37
CA PHE A 60 10.87 10.82 -41.48
C PHE A 60 9.78 9.74 -41.51
N TYR A 61 9.39 9.31 -40.32
CA TYR A 61 8.24 8.43 -40.16
C TYR A 61 7.31 8.96 -39.05
N GLN A 62 6.06 9.22 -39.38
CA GLN A 62 5.07 9.82 -38.48
C GLN A 62 5.55 11.12 -37.79
N GLY A 63 6.31 11.94 -38.50
CA GLY A 63 6.85 13.19 -37.95
C GLY A 63 8.11 13.03 -37.10
N VAL A 64 8.59 11.80 -36.92
CA VAL A 64 9.84 11.50 -36.19
C VAL A 64 10.98 11.39 -37.20
N GLU A 65 12.06 12.14 -36.96
CA GLU A 65 13.26 12.15 -37.77
C GLU A 65 14.23 11.05 -37.36
N PHE A 66 14.76 10.29 -38.32
CA PHE A 66 15.77 9.28 -38.13
C PHE A 66 17.00 9.58 -38.99
N VAL A 67 18.17 9.43 -38.40
CA VAL A 67 19.47 9.59 -39.09
C VAL A 67 19.61 8.54 -40.19
N SER A 68 19.17 7.33 -39.91
CA SER A 68 19.20 6.23 -40.90
C SER A 68 18.11 5.21 -40.65
N ALA A 69 17.72 4.54 -41.74
CA ALA A 69 16.88 3.36 -41.70
C ALA A 69 17.54 2.25 -42.56
N ALA A 70 17.50 1.02 -42.09
CA ALA A 70 17.96 -0.18 -42.79
C ALA A 70 16.92 -1.28 -42.67
N ALA A 71 16.69 -1.99 -43.79
CA ALA A 71 15.78 -3.12 -43.83
C ALA A 71 16.42 -4.28 -44.62
N ARG A 72 16.25 -5.49 -44.09
CA ARG A 72 16.61 -6.74 -44.81
C ARG A 72 15.46 -7.72 -44.66
N ALA A 73 14.92 -8.15 -45.78
CA ALA A 73 13.80 -9.05 -45.82
C ALA A 73 14.00 -10.13 -46.87
N GLU A 74 13.40 -11.27 -46.63
CA GLU A 74 13.39 -12.39 -47.53
C GLU A 74 11.94 -12.83 -47.78
N LEU A 75 11.57 -12.99 -49.02
CA LEU A 75 10.29 -13.54 -49.48
C LEU A 75 10.52 -14.93 -50.06
N ILE A 76 9.86 -15.94 -49.53
CA ILE A 76 9.89 -17.32 -50.00
C ILE A 76 8.46 -17.81 -50.19
N GLY A 77 8.02 -17.94 -51.43
CA GLY A 77 6.62 -18.24 -51.72
C GLY A 77 5.65 -17.23 -51.15
N ARG A 78 4.92 -17.59 -50.10
CA ARG A 78 3.99 -16.72 -49.35
C ARG A 78 4.51 -16.27 -47.99
N SER A 79 5.72 -16.66 -47.63
CA SER A 79 6.34 -16.29 -46.37
C SER A 79 7.20 -15.04 -46.52
N VAL A 80 7.05 -14.09 -45.65
CA VAL A 80 7.91 -12.90 -45.54
C VAL A 80 8.72 -13.06 -44.25
N ASN A 81 10.04 -13.01 -44.35
CA ASN A 81 10.94 -13.00 -43.23
C ASN A 81 11.73 -11.68 -43.22
N VAL A 82 11.46 -10.83 -42.22
CA VAL A 82 12.21 -9.58 -41.97
C VAL A 82 13.31 -9.91 -40.99
N THR A 83 14.54 -10.06 -41.49
CA THR A 83 15.68 -10.37 -40.63
C THR A 83 16.28 -9.15 -39.95
N GLN A 84 15.95 -7.95 -40.46
CA GLN A 84 16.36 -6.69 -39.86
C GLN A 84 15.45 -5.57 -40.38
N LEU A 85 14.88 -4.83 -39.50
CA LEU A 85 14.37 -3.47 -39.74
C LEU A 85 14.90 -2.60 -38.61
N GLU A 86 15.75 -1.66 -38.91
CA GLU A 86 16.42 -0.80 -37.92
C GLU A 86 16.21 0.67 -38.28
N LEU A 87 15.78 1.44 -37.30
CA LEU A 87 15.64 2.91 -37.35
C LEU A 87 16.59 3.49 -36.30
N VAL A 88 17.50 4.36 -36.72
CA VAL A 88 18.53 4.92 -35.86
C VAL A 88 18.35 6.42 -35.74
N ARG A 89 18.42 6.91 -34.52
CA ARG A 89 18.48 8.33 -34.15
C ARG A 89 19.73 8.62 -33.34
N ASP A 90 20.03 9.89 -33.11
CA ASP A 90 21.16 10.29 -32.25
C ASP A 90 20.95 9.85 -30.78
N ASP A 91 19.71 9.74 -30.32
CA ASP A 91 19.32 9.42 -28.94
C ASP A 91 18.88 7.95 -28.74
N GLY A 92 18.90 7.12 -29.77
CA GLY A 92 18.54 5.71 -29.64
C GLY A 92 18.17 5.03 -30.96
N ARG A 93 17.66 3.82 -30.87
CA ARG A 93 17.27 3.03 -32.03
C ARG A 93 16.08 2.12 -31.76
N VAL A 94 15.37 1.76 -32.83
CA VAL A 94 14.40 0.65 -32.86
C VAL A 94 14.90 -0.42 -33.80
N LYS A 95 14.87 -1.67 -33.37
CA LYS A 95 15.16 -2.83 -34.18
C LYS A 95 13.95 -3.76 -34.16
N LEU A 96 13.51 -4.19 -35.32
CA LEU A 96 12.42 -5.15 -35.50
C LEU A 96 12.91 -6.32 -36.35
N GLU A 97 12.64 -7.52 -35.91
CA GLU A 97 12.79 -8.77 -36.69
C GLU A 97 11.44 -9.49 -36.66
N GLY A 98 11.13 -10.24 -37.69
CA GLY A 98 9.87 -10.99 -37.69
C GLY A 98 9.67 -11.85 -38.93
N SER A 99 8.70 -12.73 -38.83
CA SER A 99 8.26 -13.58 -39.91
C SER A 99 6.74 -13.60 -40.02
N TYR A 100 6.26 -13.56 -41.24
CA TYR A 100 4.85 -13.66 -41.57
C TYR A 100 4.59 -14.84 -42.49
N LEU A 101 3.71 -15.73 -42.08
CA LEU A 101 3.28 -16.89 -42.85
C LEU A 101 1.78 -17.11 -42.74
N GLY A 102 1.04 -16.92 -43.82
CA GLY A 102 -0.41 -17.05 -43.84
C GLY A 102 -1.10 -15.95 -43.03
N THR A 103 -1.57 -16.28 -41.85
CA THR A 103 -2.17 -15.34 -40.88
C THR A 103 -1.27 -15.06 -39.67
N ASP A 104 -0.17 -15.80 -39.56
CA ASP A 104 0.69 -15.82 -38.39
C ASP A 104 1.83 -14.80 -38.56
N LEU A 105 1.91 -13.81 -37.67
CA LEU A 105 3.02 -12.86 -37.55
C LEU A 105 3.75 -13.12 -36.24
N VAL A 106 5.02 -13.50 -36.33
CA VAL A 106 5.92 -13.54 -35.17
C VAL A 106 6.93 -12.42 -35.32
N PHE A 107 7.14 -11.68 -34.24
CA PHE A 107 8.07 -10.53 -34.24
C PHE A 107 8.84 -10.39 -32.94
N THR A 108 9.99 -9.76 -33.03
CA THR A 108 10.78 -9.27 -31.91
C THR A 108 11.12 -7.82 -32.17
N LEU A 109 10.82 -6.95 -31.21
CA LEU A 109 11.12 -5.54 -31.23
C LEU A 109 12.04 -5.21 -30.06
N GLU A 110 13.11 -4.48 -30.35
CA GLU A 110 14.01 -3.92 -29.36
C GLU A 110 14.08 -2.40 -29.55
N SER A 111 13.98 -1.64 -28.49
CA SER A 111 14.07 -0.18 -28.54
C SER A 111 14.74 0.38 -27.31
N ASN A 112 15.56 1.41 -27.52
CA ASN A 112 16.06 2.31 -26.48
C ASN A 112 15.80 3.78 -26.83
N LEU A 113 14.79 4.03 -27.70
CA LEU A 113 14.30 5.38 -27.97
C LEU A 113 13.59 5.95 -26.74
N LYS A 114 13.46 7.27 -26.73
CA LYS A 114 12.60 7.96 -25.74
C LYS A 114 11.17 7.40 -25.85
N PRO A 115 10.53 7.09 -24.70
CA PRO A 115 9.20 6.49 -24.70
C PRO A 115 8.11 7.32 -25.41
N GLU A 116 8.19 8.66 -25.37
CA GLU A 116 7.27 9.56 -26.08
C GLU A 116 7.33 9.34 -27.61
N LEU A 117 8.51 9.00 -28.11
CA LEU A 117 8.67 8.68 -29.54
C LEU A 117 8.07 7.32 -29.88
N LEU A 118 8.13 6.36 -28.95
CA LEU A 118 7.47 5.07 -29.15
C LEU A 118 5.96 5.22 -29.19
N GLU A 119 5.37 6.08 -28.38
CA GLU A 119 3.95 6.41 -28.46
C GLU A 119 3.58 7.01 -29.83
N THR A 120 4.38 7.98 -30.30
CA THR A 120 4.18 8.58 -31.62
C THR A 120 4.29 7.55 -32.75
N LEU A 121 5.27 6.63 -32.67
CA LEU A 121 5.49 5.59 -33.68
C LEU A 121 4.44 4.49 -33.64
N ALA A 122 3.96 4.13 -32.47
CA ALA A 122 2.93 3.12 -32.26
C ALA A 122 1.52 3.62 -32.57
N GLY A 123 1.31 4.95 -32.55
CA GLY A 123 0.00 5.55 -32.77
C GLY A 123 -1.03 5.04 -31.76
N ASN A 124 -2.21 4.62 -32.25
CA ASN A 124 -3.30 4.15 -31.37
C ASN A 124 -3.07 2.78 -30.71
N TRP A 125 -1.92 2.13 -30.94
CA TRP A 125 -1.62 0.83 -30.37
C TRP A 125 -1.05 0.91 -28.95
N PHE A 126 -0.53 2.07 -28.58
CA PHE A 126 0.11 2.28 -27.29
C PHE A 126 -0.15 3.71 -26.83
N SER A 127 -0.63 3.84 -25.60
CA SER A 127 -0.79 5.14 -24.94
C SER A 127 -0.10 5.10 -23.57
N VAL A 128 0.63 6.14 -23.27
CA VAL A 128 1.24 6.32 -21.95
C VAL A 128 0.18 6.83 -20.98
N PRO A 129 0.04 6.23 -19.78
CA PRO A 129 -0.86 6.77 -18.76
C PRO A 129 -0.50 8.22 -18.40
N GLU A 130 -1.50 9.10 -18.25
CA GLU A 130 -1.30 10.54 -18.01
C GLU A 130 -0.48 10.84 -16.74
N ASN A 131 -0.55 9.97 -15.74
CA ASN A 131 0.17 10.10 -14.47
C ASN A 131 1.56 9.46 -14.48
N LEU A 132 2.00 8.87 -15.60
CA LEU A 132 3.35 8.35 -15.78
C LEU A 132 4.23 9.41 -16.46
N GLN A 133 5.16 9.98 -15.72
CA GLN A 133 6.22 10.79 -16.30
C GLN A 133 7.35 9.88 -16.76
N LEU A 134 7.54 9.80 -18.05
CA LEU A 134 8.48 8.89 -18.67
C LEU A 134 9.94 9.32 -18.48
N PRO A 135 10.87 8.36 -18.40
CA PRO A 135 12.30 8.63 -18.32
C PRO A 135 12.84 9.11 -19.68
N GLU A 136 13.96 9.80 -19.65
CA GLU A 136 14.65 10.15 -20.90
C GLU A 136 15.15 8.92 -21.66
N LYS A 137 15.42 7.81 -20.95
CA LYS A 137 15.88 6.56 -21.53
C LYS A 137 15.15 5.36 -20.92
N ALA A 138 14.66 4.51 -21.79
CA ALA A 138 14.13 3.21 -21.42
C ALA A 138 14.61 2.16 -22.43
N VAL A 139 14.77 0.93 -21.99
CA VAL A 139 15.02 -0.22 -22.85
C VAL A 139 13.76 -1.07 -22.85
N LEU A 140 13.22 -1.25 -24.04
CA LEU A 140 12.04 -2.07 -24.30
C LEU A 140 12.44 -3.24 -25.17
N TRP A 141 12.08 -4.43 -24.77
CA TRP A 141 12.12 -5.63 -25.58
C TRP A 141 10.71 -6.25 -25.60
N VAL A 142 10.22 -6.54 -26.82
CA VAL A 142 8.90 -7.17 -27.01
C VAL A 142 9.07 -8.32 -27.99
N HIS A 143 8.58 -9.49 -27.64
CA HIS A 143 8.41 -10.62 -28.53
C HIS A 143 6.93 -10.94 -28.63
N GLY A 144 6.39 -10.98 -29.85
CA GLY A 144 4.97 -11.18 -30.07
C GLY A 144 4.65 -12.20 -31.14
N ARG A 145 3.49 -12.81 -31.00
CA ARG A 145 2.83 -13.60 -32.04
C ARG A 145 1.41 -13.08 -32.18
N LEU A 146 1.08 -12.64 -33.39
CA LEU A 146 -0.24 -12.10 -33.73
C LEU A 146 -0.89 -12.98 -34.75
N ASP A 147 -2.18 -13.21 -34.63
CA ASP A 147 -3.01 -13.76 -35.72
C ASP A 147 -3.62 -12.59 -36.49
N ILE A 148 -3.37 -12.54 -37.81
CA ILE A 148 -3.84 -11.49 -38.71
C ILE A 148 -4.80 -12.12 -39.72
N PRO A 149 -6.03 -12.50 -39.32
CA PRO A 149 -6.98 -13.11 -40.20
C PRO A 149 -7.51 -12.08 -41.21
N GLU A 150 -7.76 -12.55 -42.44
CA GLU A 150 -8.28 -11.70 -43.50
C GLU A 150 -9.65 -11.12 -43.12
N GLY A 151 -9.78 -9.78 -43.12
CA GLY A 151 -11.03 -9.08 -42.85
C GLY A 151 -11.47 -9.07 -41.38
N LYS A 152 -10.62 -9.48 -40.43
CA LYS A 152 -10.90 -9.42 -39.00
C LYS A 152 -9.86 -8.58 -38.26
N PRO A 153 -10.14 -8.14 -37.05
CA PRO A 153 -9.15 -7.47 -36.22
C PRO A 153 -7.93 -8.37 -35.94
N VAL A 154 -6.76 -7.75 -35.83
CA VAL A 154 -5.54 -8.42 -35.39
C VAL A 154 -5.67 -8.82 -33.94
N GLU A 155 -5.39 -10.08 -33.63
CA GLU A 155 -5.48 -10.59 -32.28
C GLU A 155 -4.10 -11.07 -31.78
N PRO A 156 -3.62 -10.57 -30.64
CA PRO A 156 -2.40 -11.07 -30.04
C PRO A 156 -2.64 -12.46 -29.43
N THR A 157 -1.86 -13.45 -29.90
CA THR A 157 -1.89 -14.80 -29.33
C THR A 157 -0.82 -15.01 -28.25
N LEU A 158 0.24 -14.22 -28.31
CA LEU A 158 1.28 -14.15 -27.31
C LEU A 158 2.00 -12.82 -27.42
N VAL A 159 2.19 -12.12 -26.30
CA VAL A 159 3.11 -10.96 -26.23
C VAL A 159 3.94 -11.08 -24.96
N ARG A 160 5.25 -11.10 -25.09
CA ARG A 160 6.20 -10.99 -23.98
C ARG A 160 6.86 -9.65 -24.04
N ALA A 161 6.91 -8.94 -22.93
CA ALA A 161 7.56 -7.66 -22.83
C ALA A 161 8.55 -7.62 -21.66
N ARG A 162 9.70 -7.00 -21.88
CA ARG A 162 10.66 -6.63 -20.85
C ARG A 162 10.91 -5.14 -20.96
N ILE A 163 10.77 -4.47 -19.83
CA ILE A 163 10.97 -3.02 -19.74
C ILE A 163 12.00 -2.78 -18.65
N HIS A 164 13.02 -2.02 -19.00
CA HIS A 164 13.95 -1.44 -18.05
C HIS A 164 13.91 0.08 -18.21
N ALA A 165 13.60 0.79 -17.15
CA ALA A 165 13.50 2.25 -17.17
C ALA A 165 14.13 2.85 -15.92
N GLU A 166 14.85 3.95 -16.07
CA GLU A 166 15.52 4.67 -15.00
C GLU A 166 15.01 6.11 -14.93
N ASN A 167 14.90 6.65 -13.70
CA ASN A 167 14.50 8.04 -13.46
C ASN A 167 13.13 8.41 -14.03
N LEU A 168 12.13 7.62 -13.73
CA LEU A 168 10.73 7.90 -14.08
C LEU A 168 9.97 8.45 -12.86
N ALA A 169 8.75 8.95 -13.06
CA ALA A 169 7.87 9.27 -11.95
C ALA A 169 6.44 8.77 -12.23
N TRP A 170 5.79 8.24 -11.19
CA TRP A 170 4.38 7.87 -11.21
C TRP A 170 3.63 8.69 -10.18
N ASN A 171 2.53 9.35 -10.58
CA ASN A 171 1.82 10.29 -9.72
C ASN A 171 2.75 11.30 -9.02
N LYS A 172 3.78 11.79 -9.74
CA LYS A 172 4.83 12.70 -9.24
C LYS A 172 5.77 12.06 -8.20
N VAL A 173 5.63 10.77 -7.90
CA VAL A 173 6.56 10.03 -7.03
C VAL A 173 7.75 9.58 -7.86
N PRO A 174 8.99 9.99 -7.51
CA PRO A 174 10.17 9.62 -8.27
C PRO A 174 10.50 8.13 -8.06
N VAL A 175 10.72 7.44 -9.17
CA VAL A 175 11.15 6.06 -9.25
C VAL A 175 12.55 6.04 -9.87
N LYS A 176 13.52 5.46 -9.17
CA LYS A 176 14.90 5.37 -9.64
C LYS A 176 15.04 4.38 -10.77
N MET A 177 14.41 3.22 -10.62
CA MET A 177 14.49 2.13 -11.58
C MET A 177 13.22 1.29 -11.54
N ALA A 178 12.75 0.90 -12.71
CA ALA A 178 11.70 -0.10 -12.87
C ALA A 178 12.16 -1.19 -13.84
N ASN A 179 12.04 -2.44 -13.41
CA ASN A 179 12.22 -3.62 -14.24
C ASN A 179 10.91 -4.39 -14.24
N VAL A 180 10.36 -4.59 -15.42
CA VAL A 180 9.11 -5.32 -15.59
C VAL A 180 9.29 -6.39 -16.66
N GLU A 181 8.93 -7.62 -16.34
CA GLU A 181 8.84 -8.72 -17.30
C GLU A 181 7.44 -9.30 -17.23
N ALA A 182 6.71 -9.21 -18.34
CA ALA A 182 5.33 -9.66 -18.44
C ALA A 182 5.08 -10.46 -19.72
N GLU A 183 4.14 -11.38 -19.63
CA GLU A 183 3.62 -12.15 -20.75
C GLU A 183 2.10 -12.03 -20.79
N TYR A 184 1.58 -11.65 -21.94
CA TYR A 184 0.16 -11.63 -22.24
C TYR A 184 -0.18 -12.80 -23.18
N ARG A 185 -1.23 -13.51 -22.87
CA ARG A 185 -1.95 -14.46 -23.76
C ARG A 185 -3.42 -14.03 -23.81
N PRO A 186 -4.22 -14.51 -24.75
CA PRO A 186 -5.64 -14.16 -24.79
C PRO A 186 -6.27 -14.31 -23.41
N ASN A 187 -6.71 -13.17 -22.87
CA ASN A 187 -7.36 -13.04 -21.56
C ASN A 187 -6.51 -13.42 -20.33
N GLN A 188 -5.21 -13.68 -20.48
CA GLN A 188 -4.30 -14.01 -19.37
C GLN A 188 -3.13 -13.02 -19.33
N LEU A 189 -2.78 -12.62 -18.10
CA LEU A 189 -1.60 -11.81 -17.81
C LEU A 189 -0.70 -12.52 -16.80
N PHE A 190 0.58 -12.61 -17.14
CA PHE A 190 1.64 -13.10 -16.26
C PHE A 190 2.65 -11.98 -16.08
N VAL A 191 2.79 -11.46 -14.88
CA VAL A 191 3.90 -10.59 -14.49
C VAL A 191 4.90 -11.47 -13.77
N GLN A 192 5.97 -11.84 -14.47
CA GLN A 192 6.98 -12.77 -13.95
C GLN A 192 7.92 -12.06 -12.97
N ASN A 193 8.21 -10.79 -13.24
CA ASN A 193 9.04 -9.95 -12.41
C ASN A 193 8.61 -8.49 -12.60
N CYS A 194 8.26 -7.85 -11.52
CA CYS A 194 8.09 -6.40 -11.47
C CYS A 194 8.87 -5.91 -10.24
N ARG A 195 10.00 -5.24 -10.46
CA ARG A 195 10.84 -4.66 -9.42
C ARG A 195 10.95 -3.18 -9.64
N VAL A 196 10.46 -2.41 -8.67
CA VAL A 196 10.46 -0.95 -8.69
C VAL A 196 11.31 -0.44 -7.52
N GLU A 197 12.38 0.25 -7.81
CA GLU A 197 13.27 0.85 -6.82
C GLU A 197 12.98 2.35 -6.72
N MET A 198 12.71 2.83 -5.53
CA MET A 198 12.45 4.24 -5.22
C MET A 198 13.63 4.85 -4.46
N GLU A 199 13.55 6.13 -4.13
CA GLU A 199 14.54 6.75 -3.27
C GLU A 199 14.66 6.03 -1.92
N LYS A 200 13.53 5.57 -1.40
CA LYS A 200 13.43 4.79 -0.18
C LYS A 200 12.58 3.55 -0.43
N GLY A 201 13.24 2.41 -0.42
CA GLY A 201 12.58 1.12 -0.52
C GLY A 201 12.44 0.56 -1.91
N VAL A 202 12.02 -0.68 -1.95
CA VAL A 202 11.83 -1.50 -3.14
C VAL A 202 10.45 -2.12 -3.07
N PHE A 203 9.77 -2.18 -4.22
CA PHE A 203 8.53 -2.93 -4.41
C PHE A 203 8.78 -4.04 -5.42
N GLU A 204 8.37 -5.25 -5.09
CA GLU A 204 8.45 -6.42 -5.96
C GLU A 204 7.07 -7.07 -6.08
N LEU A 205 6.69 -7.44 -7.29
CA LEU A 205 5.39 -8.03 -7.59
C LEU A 205 5.55 -9.18 -8.60
N PHE A 206 4.88 -10.26 -8.32
CA PHE A 206 4.51 -11.32 -9.24
C PHE A 206 3.00 -11.35 -9.39
N ALA A 207 2.48 -11.54 -10.60
CA ALA A 207 1.05 -11.69 -10.84
C ALA A 207 0.78 -12.72 -11.93
N ASN A 208 -0.30 -13.48 -11.76
CA ASN A 208 -0.71 -14.50 -12.72
C ASN A 208 -2.23 -14.70 -12.66
N GLY A 209 -2.90 -14.57 -13.78
CA GLY A 209 -4.35 -14.79 -13.82
C GLY A 209 -5.03 -14.34 -15.09
N PHE A 210 -6.36 -14.25 -14.99
CA PHE A 210 -7.22 -13.87 -16.09
C PHE A 210 -7.64 -12.40 -15.97
N LEU A 211 -7.60 -11.67 -17.08
CA LEU A 211 -7.99 -10.25 -17.11
C LEU A 211 -9.49 -10.02 -16.88
N ASP A 212 -10.32 -11.01 -17.18
CA ASP A 212 -11.78 -11.02 -16.95
C ASP A 212 -12.21 -11.80 -15.69
N GLY A 213 -11.25 -12.19 -14.86
CA GLY A 213 -11.48 -13.05 -13.71
C GLY A 213 -10.61 -12.74 -12.51
N GLN A 214 -10.06 -13.77 -11.91
CA GLN A 214 -9.17 -13.66 -10.78
C GLN A 214 -7.70 -13.66 -11.18
N MET A 215 -6.94 -12.80 -10.52
CA MET A 215 -5.49 -12.74 -10.64
C MET A 215 -4.86 -13.10 -9.30
N PHE A 216 -4.03 -14.11 -9.27
CA PHE A 216 -3.14 -14.36 -8.14
C PHE A 216 -2.02 -13.34 -8.14
N VAL A 217 -1.74 -12.76 -6.99
CA VAL A 217 -0.66 -11.81 -6.77
C VAL A 217 0.19 -12.23 -5.58
N MET A 218 1.49 -11.98 -5.68
CA MET A 218 2.43 -12.15 -4.59
C MET A 218 3.48 -11.06 -4.68
N GLY A 219 3.84 -10.48 -3.56
CA GLY A 219 4.82 -9.41 -3.57
C GLY A 219 5.38 -9.08 -2.21
N GLN A 220 6.34 -8.17 -2.22
CA GLN A 220 6.93 -7.60 -1.02
C GLN A 220 7.30 -6.13 -1.26
N SER A 221 7.31 -5.37 -0.19
CA SER A 221 7.65 -3.95 -0.23
C SER A 221 8.35 -3.49 1.03
N THR A 222 9.35 -2.65 0.84
CA THR A 222 9.99 -1.84 1.88
C THR A 222 9.74 -0.34 1.67
N VAL A 223 8.84 -0.02 0.73
CA VAL A 223 8.49 1.37 0.38
C VAL A 223 7.69 2.00 1.52
N PRO A 224 8.01 3.22 1.94
CA PRO A 224 7.24 3.92 2.96
C PRO A 224 5.78 4.10 2.57
N LEU A 225 4.87 3.97 3.54
CA LEU A 225 3.44 4.00 3.30
C LEU A 225 2.96 5.32 2.69
N GLN A 226 3.54 6.45 3.06
CA GLN A 226 3.25 7.76 2.45
C GLN A 226 3.52 7.76 0.94
N THR A 227 4.56 7.05 0.52
CA THR A 227 4.90 6.91 -0.90
C THR A 227 3.88 6.01 -1.61
N ILE A 228 3.42 4.94 -0.95
CA ILE A 228 2.37 4.06 -1.49
C ILE A 228 1.05 4.81 -1.63
N ASP A 229 0.67 5.59 -0.63
CA ASP A 229 -0.52 6.44 -0.66
C ASP A 229 -0.49 7.42 -1.85
N GLN A 230 0.63 8.11 -2.05
CA GLN A 230 0.85 8.98 -3.19
C GLN A 230 0.79 8.24 -4.54
N LEU A 231 1.36 7.01 -4.60
CA LEU A 231 1.33 6.18 -5.82
C LEU A 231 -0.09 5.77 -6.21
N LEU A 232 -0.92 5.46 -5.22
CA LEU A 232 -2.29 4.97 -5.43
C LEU A 232 -3.30 6.11 -5.62
N SER A 233 -2.89 7.38 -5.38
CA SER A 233 -3.79 8.56 -5.44
C SER A 233 -5.09 8.34 -4.67
N MET A 234 -4.99 7.77 -3.45
CA MET A 234 -6.16 7.52 -2.62
C MET A 234 -6.70 8.87 -2.13
N GLU A 235 -7.78 9.35 -2.75
CA GLU A 235 -8.40 10.65 -2.44
C GLU A 235 -9.28 10.63 -1.17
N ASP A 236 -9.55 9.46 -0.59
CA ASP A 236 -10.42 9.35 0.57
C ASP A 236 -9.70 9.72 1.87
N ASP A 237 -10.04 10.89 2.42
CA ASP A 237 -9.55 11.43 3.69
C ASP A 237 -9.86 10.55 4.91
N ASP A 238 -10.77 9.60 4.79
CA ASP A 238 -11.24 8.75 5.89
C ASP A 238 -10.54 7.39 6.02
N PHE A 239 -9.55 7.12 5.16
CA PHE A 239 -8.90 5.83 5.20
C PHE A 239 -8.04 5.66 6.48
N PHE A 240 -8.05 4.43 7.02
CA PHE A 240 -7.28 4.00 8.20
C PHE A 240 -5.81 4.47 8.20
N MET A 241 -5.23 4.65 7.02
CA MET A 241 -3.85 5.05 6.81
C MET A 241 -3.56 6.49 7.23
N ASN A 242 -4.52 7.41 7.15
CA ASN A 242 -4.35 8.80 7.55
C ASN A 242 -4.11 8.96 9.07
N ARG A 243 -4.40 7.92 9.83
CA ARG A 243 -4.14 7.87 11.28
C ARG A 243 -2.70 7.51 11.63
N PHE A 244 -1.92 7.05 10.62
CA PHE A 244 -0.50 6.78 10.77
C PHE A 244 0.33 7.99 10.34
N VAL A 245 1.31 8.36 11.15
CA VAL A 245 2.32 9.35 10.79
C VAL A 245 3.67 8.64 10.68
N PHE A 246 4.18 8.57 9.46
CA PHE A 246 5.49 8.03 9.17
C PHE A 246 6.52 9.15 9.23
N ARG A 247 7.55 8.96 10.04
CA ARG A 247 8.67 9.89 10.17
C ARG A 247 9.72 9.58 9.12
N LYS A 248 10.72 10.43 9.01
CA LYS A 248 11.83 10.27 8.06
C LYS A 248 12.62 8.96 8.27
N ASP A 249 12.65 8.47 9.50
CA ASP A 249 13.31 7.24 9.95
C ASP A 249 12.34 6.05 10.15
N SER A 250 11.09 6.20 9.73
CA SER A 250 10.11 5.12 9.78
C SER A 250 10.41 4.07 8.71
N GLY A 251 10.35 2.81 9.09
CA GLY A 251 10.40 1.66 8.18
C GLY A 251 9.02 0.99 8.08
N LEU A 252 8.69 0.55 6.89
CA LEU A 252 7.55 -0.33 6.64
C LEU A 252 8.04 -1.48 5.76
N GLU A 253 7.78 -2.69 6.19
CA GLU A 253 8.03 -3.90 5.43
C GLU A 253 6.73 -4.70 5.40
N PHE A 254 6.31 -5.12 4.23
CA PHE A 254 5.20 -6.04 4.11
C PHE A 254 5.44 -7.02 2.96
N SER A 255 4.99 -8.24 3.16
CA SER A 255 4.89 -9.25 2.12
C SER A 255 3.44 -9.69 2.02
N PHE A 256 2.96 -9.95 0.82
CA PHE A 256 1.57 -10.32 0.59
C PHE A 256 1.45 -11.38 -0.48
N GLN A 257 0.38 -12.16 -0.39
CA GLN A 257 -0.03 -13.10 -1.42
C GLN A 257 -1.55 -13.28 -1.39
N GLY A 258 -2.14 -13.60 -2.52
CA GLY A 258 -3.57 -13.87 -2.59
C GLY A 258 -4.16 -13.64 -3.96
N THR A 259 -5.45 -13.38 -4.01
CA THR A 259 -6.20 -13.18 -5.24
C THR A 259 -6.85 -11.80 -5.30
N LEU A 260 -6.86 -11.22 -6.52
CA LEU A 260 -7.55 -9.97 -6.85
C LEU A 260 -8.55 -10.26 -7.97
N GLY A 261 -9.78 -9.77 -7.84
CA GLY A 261 -10.75 -9.74 -8.94
C GLY A 261 -10.59 -8.44 -9.75
N LEU A 262 -10.34 -8.56 -11.05
CA LEU A 262 -10.10 -7.39 -11.91
C LEU A 262 -11.38 -6.75 -12.45
N TYR A 263 -12.44 -7.52 -12.65
CA TYR A 263 -13.69 -7.05 -13.26
C TYR A 263 -14.72 -6.49 -12.29
N ASN A 264 -14.57 -6.75 -11.00
CA ASN A 264 -15.44 -6.22 -9.94
C ASN A 264 -14.55 -5.92 -8.74
N LEU A 265 -13.81 -4.80 -8.80
CA LEU A 265 -12.97 -4.32 -7.69
C LEU A 265 -13.75 -4.22 -6.36
N GLU A 266 -15.07 -4.11 -6.43
CA GLU A 266 -15.94 -4.07 -5.25
C GLU A 266 -16.10 -5.42 -4.53
N LYS A 267 -15.67 -6.56 -5.10
CA LYS A 267 -16.14 -7.86 -4.57
C LYS A 267 -15.16 -9.01 -4.39
N ALA A 268 -13.91 -8.91 -4.77
CA ALA A 268 -13.10 -10.13 -4.73
C ALA A 268 -11.59 -9.92 -4.54
N TYR A 269 -11.18 -9.42 -3.40
CA TYR A 269 -9.81 -9.64 -2.99
C TYR A 269 -9.76 -10.51 -1.72
N ASP A 270 -8.82 -11.43 -1.73
CA ASP A 270 -8.46 -12.30 -0.61
C ASP A 270 -6.92 -12.29 -0.51
N LEU A 271 -6.40 -11.41 0.34
CA LEU A 271 -4.98 -11.16 0.48
C LEU A 271 -4.50 -11.48 1.88
N GLN A 272 -3.48 -12.31 1.98
CA GLN A 272 -2.74 -12.56 3.20
C GLN A 272 -1.45 -11.77 3.17
N ALA A 273 -1.09 -11.15 4.28
CA ALA A 273 0.13 -10.37 4.39
C ALA A 273 0.78 -10.51 5.76
N THR A 274 2.09 -10.32 5.80
CA THR A 274 2.83 -10.04 7.04
C THR A 274 3.30 -8.60 6.99
N ILE A 275 3.01 -7.83 8.04
CA ILE A 275 3.31 -6.39 8.10
C ILE A 275 4.24 -6.14 9.29
N SER A 276 5.29 -5.39 9.05
CA SER A 276 6.22 -4.90 10.08
C SER A 276 6.45 -3.40 9.88
N ALA A 277 6.24 -2.62 10.93
CA ALA A 277 6.46 -1.17 10.93
C ALA A 277 7.38 -0.78 12.08
N THR A 278 8.24 0.20 11.86
CA THR A 278 9.17 0.73 12.87
C THR A 278 9.13 2.26 12.89
N ASN A 279 9.31 2.85 14.08
CA ASN A 279 9.39 4.29 14.31
C ASN A 279 8.21 5.08 13.73
N THR A 280 6.99 4.55 13.89
CA THR A 280 5.77 5.16 13.38
C THR A 280 4.97 5.80 14.52
N ARG A 281 3.97 6.62 14.18
CA ARG A 281 3.01 7.15 15.15
C ARG A 281 1.61 6.81 14.67
N TYR A 282 0.79 6.24 15.54
CA TYR A 282 -0.62 5.94 15.27
C TYR A 282 -1.50 6.69 16.26
N ARG A 283 -2.43 7.52 15.75
CA ARG A 283 -3.33 8.37 16.58
C ARG A 283 -2.60 9.11 17.72
N GLY A 284 -1.41 9.63 17.43
CA GLY A 284 -0.60 10.38 18.41
C GLY A 284 0.23 9.54 19.38
N VAL A 285 0.16 8.21 19.30
CA VAL A 285 0.98 7.28 20.10
C VAL A 285 2.21 6.86 19.31
N ASP A 286 3.39 7.05 19.88
CA ASP A 286 4.64 6.67 19.26
C ASP A 286 4.87 5.16 19.36
N LEU A 287 5.02 4.50 18.22
CA LEU A 287 5.28 3.07 18.09
C LEU A 287 6.73 2.88 17.67
N LYS A 288 7.53 2.23 18.52
CA LYS A 288 8.89 1.81 18.16
C LYS A 288 8.86 0.70 17.13
N SER A 289 7.96 -0.25 17.31
CA SER A 289 7.69 -1.30 16.33
C SER A 289 6.27 -1.83 16.46
N ALA A 290 5.73 -2.29 15.33
CA ALA A 290 4.48 -3.02 15.26
C ALA A 290 4.63 -4.16 14.25
N ARG A 291 4.10 -5.34 14.55
CA ARG A 291 4.07 -6.50 13.66
C ARG A 291 2.73 -7.19 13.76
N ALA A 292 2.24 -7.66 12.63
CA ALA A 292 1.01 -8.44 12.53
C ALA A 292 1.03 -9.31 11.28
N ASP A 293 0.27 -10.41 11.32
CA ASP A 293 -0.19 -11.12 10.14
C ASP A 293 -1.56 -10.55 9.78
N ALA A 294 -1.77 -10.22 8.52
CA ALA A 294 -2.99 -9.58 8.01
C ALA A 294 -3.71 -10.49 7.02
N HIS A 295 -5.02 -10.49 7.09
CA HIS A 295 -5.89 -11.10 6.11
C HIS A 295 -6.94 -10.07 5.69
N LEU A 296 -6.85 -9.63 4.46
CA LEU A 296 -7.72 -8.63 3.85
C LEU A 296 -8.68 -9.33 2.89
N VAL A 297 -9.95 -9.28 3.18
CA VAL A 297 -11.04 -9.68 2.29
C VAL A 297 -11.98 -8.49 2.12
N THR A 298 -12.71 -8.44 1.04
CA THR A 298 -13.54 -7.33 0.54
C THR A 298 -13.95 -6.24 1.56
N ASP A 299 -14.53 -6.62 2.69
CA ASP A 299 -15.10 -5.67 3.65
C ASP A 299 -14.45 -5.76 5.04
N GLN A 300 -13.35 -6.52 5.15
CA GLN A 300 -12.78 -6.86 6.44
C GLN A 300 -11.25 -6.96 6.36
N LEU A 301 -10.57 -6.37 7.34
CA LEU A 301 -9.14 -6.58 7.59
C LEU A 301 -8.97 -7.23 8.97
N VAL A 302 -8.49 -8.46 9.00
CA VAL A 302 -8.16 -9.16 10.25
C VAL A 302 -6.65 -9.16 10.44
N LEU A 303 -6.19 -8.51 11.50
CA LEU A 303 -4.81 -8.61 11.97
C LEU A 303 -4.75 -9.69 13.05
N THR A 304 -3.80 -10.62 12.94
CA THR A 304 -3.54 -11.65 13.94
C THR A 304 -2.09 -11.57 14.44
N ASN A 305 -1.82 -12.18 15.60
CA ASN A 305 -0.47 -12.20 16.19
C ASN A 305 0.12 -10.78 16.38
N VAL A 306 -0.75 -9.82 16.67
CA VAL A 306 -0.34 -8.41 16.77
C VAL A 306 0.59 -8.21 17.95
N THR A 307 1.74 -7.62 17.69
CA THR A 307 2.70 -7.21 18.72
C THR A 307 3.12 -5.78 18.44
N THR A 308 3.00 -4.92 19.45
CA THR A 308 3.34 -3.50 19.35
C THR A 308 4.22 -3.09 20.50
N VAL A 309 5.33 -2.42 20.21
CA VAL A 309 6.19 -1.78 21.19
C VAL A 309 5.92 -0.29 21.17
N VAL A 310 5.35 0.23 22.24
CA VAL A 310 5.00 1.65 22.41
C VAL A 310 6.20 2.38 23.02
N SER A 311 6.59 3.51 22.44
CA SER A 311 7.59 4.41 23.03
C SER A 311 6.91 5.39 23.97
N ASN A 312 7.33 5.37 25.23
CA ASN A 312 6.68 6.15 26.31
C ASN A 312 7.37 7.49 26.60
N GLY A 313 8.41 7.85 25.87
CA GLY A 313 9.20 9.06 26.16
C GLY A 313 8.36 10.33 26.27
N ASN A 314 7.40 10.52 25.38
CA ASN A 314 6.48 11.67 25.40
C ASN A 314 5.56 11.67 26.62
N TYR A 315 5.04 10.50 27.01
CA TYR A 315 4.22 10.38 28.22
C TYR A 315 5.03 10.69 29.47
N LEU A 316 6.19 10.07 29.62
CA LEU A 316 7.07 10.24 30.79
C LEU A 316 7.47 11.71 30.96
N SER A 317 7.83 12.39 29.87
CA SER A 317 8.17 13.81 29.87
C SER A 317 6.98 14.68 30.26
N SER A 318 5.80 14.46 29.66
CA SER A 318 4.59 15.25 29.94
C SER A 318 4.04 15.05 31.35
N ALA A 319 4.22 13.86 31.91
CA ALA A 319 3.81 13.51 33.27
C ALA A 319 4.86 13.87 34.36
N GLY A 320 6.01 14.45 33.97
CA GLY A 320 7.10 14.78 34.89
C GLY A 320 7.73 13.57 35.59
N LEU A 321 7.75 12.41 34.90
CA LEU A 321 8.26 11.14 35.45
C LEU A 321 9.68 10.89 34.95
N SER A 322 10.63 10.81 35.89
CA SER A 322 12.06 10.58 35.58
C SER A 322 12.52 9.12 35.62
N GLY A 323 11.64 8.16 35.92
CA GLY A 323 12.05 6.79 36.23
C GLY A 323 11.11 5.67 35.79
N GLY A 324 10.41 5.81 34.68
CA GLY A 324 9.59 4.74 34.09
C GLY A 324 10.30 4.01 32.95
N PRO A 325 9.85 2.82 32.54
CA PRO A 325 10.35 2.18 31.33
C PRO A 325 10.00 3.03 30.11
N SER A 326 11.00 3.28 29.27
CA SER A 326 10.86 4.04 28.04
C SER A 326 10.00 3.33 26.98
N GLU A 327 9.79 2.04 27.14
CA GLU A 327 9.07 1.20 26.18
C GLU A 327 8.13 0.23 26.91
N CYS A 328 6.98 -0.04 26.28
CA CYS A 328 6.03 -1.04 26.74
C CYS A 328 5.58 -1.91 25.56
N THR A 329 5.27 -3.16 25.83
CA THR A 329 4.80 -4.10 24.82
C THR A 329 3.33 -4.41 25.04
N LEU A 330 2.54 -4.31 23.99
CA LEU A 330 1.18 -4.79 23.88
C LEU A 330 1.09 -5.87 22.82
N LYS A 331 0.27 -6.87 23.09
CA LYS A 331 -0.07 -7.93 22.15
C LYS A 331 -1.58 -8.03 22.04
N ALA A 332 -2.06 -8.41 20.87
CA ALA A 332 -3.45 -8.83 20.69
C ALA A 332 -3.47 -10.13 19.87
N LYS A 333 -4.36 -11.03 20.22
CA LYS A 333 -4.58 -12.26 19.47
C LYS A 333 -5.11 -11.93 18.09
N SER A 334 -6.09 -11.01 18.01
CA SER A 334 -6.59 -10.47 16.77
C SER A 334 -7.15 -9.05 16.94
N ILE A 335 -7.09 -8.29 15.85
CA ILE A 335 -7.79 -7.01 15.66
C ILE A 335 -8.55 -7.13 14.34
N ASP A 336 -9.86 -7.04 14.39
CA ASP A 336 -10.77 -7.23 13.27
C ASP A 336 -11.43 -5.90 12.92
N PHE A 337 -11.04 -5.33 11.77
CA PHE A 337 -11.62 -4.11 11.20
C PHE A 337 -12.74 -4.49 10.24
N ARG A 338 -13.97 -4.11 10.58
CA ARG A 338 -15.16 -4.36 9.77
C ARG A 338 -15.62 -3.05 9.15
N PHE A 339 -15.22 -2.83 7.90
CA PHE A 339 -15.41 -1.54 7.23
C PHE A 339 -16.89 -1.17 7.03
N VAL A 340 -17.73 -2.13 6.67
CA VAL A 340 -19.18 -1.89 6.49
C VAL A 340 -19.89 -1.54 7.80
N GLN A 341 -19.45 -2.13 8.91
CA GLN A 341 -20.03 -1.89 10.24
C GLN A 341 -19.36 -0.71 10.97
N ASP A 342 -18.32 -0.13 10.39
CA ASP A 342 -17.50 0.92 11.00
C ASP A 342 -17.00 0.56 12.41
N THR A 343 -16.56 -0.71 12.60
CA THR A 343 -16.16 -1.23 13.90
C THR A 343 -14.81 -1.92 13.88
N VAL A 344 -14.11 -1.86 15.02
CA VAL A 344 -12.88 -2.61 15.31
C VAL A 344 -13.13 -3.51 16.51
N GLU A 345 -12.94 -4.81 16.34
CA GLU A 345 -12.97 -5.76 17.44
C GLU A 345 -11.55 -6.19 17.83
N VAL A 346 -11.21 -6.00 19.11
CA VAL A 346 -9.91 -6.37 19.69
C VAL A 346 -10.09 -7.57 20.59
N LEU A 347 -9.43 -8.67 20.31
CA LEU A 347 -9.48 -9.89 21.11
C LEU A 347 -8.12 -10.26 21.69
N GLY A 348 -8.12 -10.67 22.94
CA GLY A 348 -6.92 -11.17 23.61
C GLY A 348 -5.82 -10.10 23.75
N LEU A 349 -6.22 -8.85 24.02
CA LEU A 349 -5.27 -7.79 24.38
C LEU A 349 -4.56 -8.18 25.68
N GLU A 350 -3.24 -8.11 25.67
CA GLU A 350 -2.40 -8.34 26.85
C GLU A 350 -1.11 -7.54 26.75
N GLY A 351 -0.55 -7.17 27.91
CA GLY A 351 0.76 -6.51 27.97
C GLY A 351 0.81 -5.40 29.01
N GLN A 352 1.74 -4.47 28.81
CA GLN A 352 1.95 -3.33 29.68
C GLN A 352 1.79 -2.04 28.92
N ALA A 353 1.19 -1.02 29.53
CA ALA A 353 1.00 0.27 28.94
C ALA A 353 0.80 1.38 29.99
N TYR A 354 0.95 2.63 29.56
CA TYR A 354 0.43 3.79 30.28
C TYR A 354 -0.97 4.12 29.74
N PRO A 355 -2.06 3.79 30.45
CA PRO A 355 -3.40 3.78 29.87
C PRO A 355 -3.82 5.09 29.22
N GLY A 356 -3.63 6.23 29.89
CA GLY A 356 -4.00 7.54 29.37
C GLY A 356 -3.29 7.96 28.08
N TYR A 357 -2.13 7.36 27.77
CA TYR A 357 -1.41 7.57 26.52
C TYR A 357 -1.81 6.54 25.46
N THR A 358 -1.77 5.27 25.83
CA THR A 358 -1.92 4.16 24.87
C THR A 358 -3.36 3.97 24.41
N LEU A 359 -4.35 4.28 25.24
CA LEU A 359 -5.77 4.15 24.85
C LEU A 359 -6.20 5.08 23.73
N ARG A 360 -5.42 6.13 23.42
CA ARG A 360 -5.63 6.94 22.20
C ARG A 360 -5.62 6.11 20.91
N MET A 361 -4.88 5.01 20.90
CA MET A 361 -4.88 4.10 19.75
C MET A 361 -6.28 3.55 19.43
N PHE A 362 -7.13 3.42 20.44
CA PHE A 362 -8.45 2.82 20.30
C PHE A 362 -9.59 3.86 20.41
N SER A 363 -9.48 4.79 21.36
CA SER A 363 -10.53 5.78 21.61
C SER A 363 -9.98 7.05 22.25
N ASP A 364 -10.20 8.20 21.62
CA ASP A 364 -9.82 9.50 22.17
C ASP A 364 -10.68 9.86 23.38
N SER A 365 -11.94 9.43 23.42
CA SER A 365 -12.84 9.65 24.56
C SER A 365 -12.39 8.87 25.79
N ALA A 366 -12.03 7.59 25.64
CA ALA A 366 -11.46 6.81 26.75
C ALA A 366 -10.13 7.39 27.25
N ALA A 367 -9.29 7.87 26.34
CA ALA A 367 -8.03 8.52 26.70
C ALA A 367 -8.25 9.84 27.44
N ARG A 368 -9.27 10.63 27.10
CA ARG A 368 -9.66 11.87 27.82
C ARG A 368 -10.04 11.61 29.27
N VAL A 369 -10.85 10.58 29.53
CA VAL A 369 -11.24 10.18 30.89
C VAL A 369 -10.02 9.85 31.75
N LEU A 370 -9.01 9.19 31.17
CA LEU A 370 -7.80 8.80 31.90
C LEU A 370 -6.68 9.85 31.87
N LYS A 371 -6.88 11.00 31.25
CA LYS A 371 -5.86 12.05 31.13
C LYS A 371 -5.43 12.60 32.49
N GLU A 372 -6.35 12.67 33.45
CA GLU A 372 -6.09 13.19 34.79
C GLU A 372 -5.38 12.18 35.71
N PHE A 373 -5.38 10.90 35.31
CA PHE A 373 -4.70 9.87 36.06
C PHE A 373 -3.24 9.75 35.64
N VAL A 374 -2.32 10.01 36.54
CA VAL A 374 -0.87 9.84 36.28
C VAL A 374 -0.43 8.50 36.82
N PHE A 375 -0.11 7.57 35.93
CA PHE A 375 0.44 6.27 36.26
C PHE A 375 1.96 6.36 36.34
N THR A 376 2.55 6.11 37.52
CA THR A 376 4.01 6.23 37.73
C THR A 376 4.79 5.07 37.14
N ARG A 377 4.14 3.95 36.83
CA ARG A 377 4.65 2.76 36.15
C ARG A 377 3.61 2.23 35.15
N PRO A 378 4.03 1.49 34.14
CA PRO A 378 3.08 0.86 33.24
C PRO A 378 2.13 -0.07 33.99
N VAL A 379 0.92 -0.10 33.50
CA VAL A 379 -0.17 -0.96 34.00
C VAL A 379 -0.21 -2.22 33.14
N THR A 380 -0.29 -3.37 33.80
CA THR A 380 -0.58 -4.63 33.08
C THR A 380 -2.05 -4.64 32.69
N LEU A 381 -2.32 -4.86 31.41
CA LEU A 381 -3.64 -4.88 30.79
C LEU A 381 -3.93 -6.26 30.21
N SER A 382 -5.20 -6.68 30.32
CA SER A 382 -5.71 -7.87 29.60
C SER A 382 -7.18 -7.71 29.28
N GLY A 383 -7.62 -8.16 28.11
CA GLY A 383 -9.04 -8.06 27.75
C GLY A 383 -9.29 -7.92 26.26
N GLY A 384 -10.31 -7.12 25.93
CA GLY A 384 -10.71 -6.84 24.56
C GLY A 384 -12.05 -6.14 24.49
N GLY A 385 -12.51 -5.91 23.27
CA GLY A 385 -13.79 -5.26 23.04
C GLY A 385 -14.00 -4.88 21.59
N MET A 386 -15.16 -4.35 21.32
CA MET A 386 -15.55 -3.77 20.05
C MET A 386 -15.61 -2.24 20.21
N PHE A 387 -15.02 -1.53 19.27
CA PHE A 387 -14.92 -0.08 19.26
C PHE A 387 -15.34 0.46 17.89
N PRO A 388 -16.00 1.62 17.82
CA PRO A 388 -16.26 2.27 16.54
C PRO A 388 -14.95 2.74 15.89
N MET A 389 -14.85 2.67 14.58
CA MET A 389 -13.75 3.30 13.83
C MET A 389 -13.96 4.81 13.72
N GLY A 390 -15.23 5.27 13.64
CA GLY A 390 -15.64 6.66 13.68
C GLY A 390 -16.06 7.13 15.07
N ASP A 391 -16.90 8.16 15.12
CA ASP A 391 -17.36 8.80 16.35
C ASP A 391 -18.66 8.20 16.94
N ASP A 392 -19.27 7.20 16.27
CA ASP A 392 -20.51 6.58 16.76
C ASP A 392 -20.24 5.62 17.92
N MET A 393 -20.40 6.14 19.13
CA MET A 393 -20.18 5.41 20.39
C MET A 393 -21.20 4.28 20.65
N LYS A 394 -22.29 4.17 19.86
CA LYS A 394 -23.36 3.19 20.08
C LYS A 394 -22.93 1.73 19.96
N LEU A 395 -21.82 1.47 19.29
CA LEU A 395 -21.29 0.12 19.09
C LEU A 395 -20.16 -0.25 20.07
N MET A 396 -19.82 0.65 21.00
CA MET A 396 -18.70 0.44 21.91
C MET A 396 -19.05 -0.56 23.00
N LYS A 397 -18.27 -1.65 23.09
CA LYS A 397 -18.43 -2.68 24.11
C LYS A 397 -17.09 -3.32 24.42
N GLY A 398 -16.70 -3.36 25.69
CA GLY A 398 -15.41 -3.93 26.04
C GLY A 398 -15.30 -4.32 27.51
N ARG A 399 -14.29 -5.16 27.76
CA ARG A 399 -13.89 -5.56 29.11
C ARG A 399 -12.36 -5.60 29.17
N ILE A 400 -11.78 -4.76 30.03
CA ILE A 400 -10.34 -4.66 30.22
C ILE A 400 -10.02 -4.81 31.70
N ARG A 401 -9.21 -5.79 32.06
CA ARG A 401 -8.63 -5.92 33.40
C ARG A 401 -7.34 -5.13 33.45
N PHE A 402 -7.10 -4.46 34.54
CA PHE A 402 -5.88 -3.71 34.77
C PHE A 402 -5.25 -4.02 36.13
N ASP A 403 -3.91 -4.04 36.16
CA ASP A 403 -3.12 -4.16 37.38
C ASP A 403 -1.99 -3.13 37.37
N ALA A 404 -2.13 -2.10 38.22
CA ALA A 404 -1.18 -1.02 38.45
C ALA A 404 -0.37 -1.24 39.73
N SER A 405 -0.30 -2.46 40.25
CA SER A 405 0.36 -2.77 41.53
C SER A 405 1.88 -2.53 41.54
N ALA A 406 2.51 -2.51 40.34
CA ALA A 406 3.93 -2.21 40.18
C ALA A 406 4.31 -0.74 40.43
N GLY A 407 3.32 0.15 40.48
CA GLY A 407 3.50 1.59 40.62
C GLY A 407 2.45 2.23 41.51
N ARG A 408 2.24 3.54 41.29
CA ARG A 408 1.21 4.33 41.92
C ARG A 408 0.36 5.01 40.87
N VAL A 409 -0.90 5.25 41.20
CA VAL A 409 -1.83 6.02 40.38
C VAL A 409 -2.12 7.32 41.13
N ARG A 410 -1.78 8.45 40.54
CA ARG A 410 -2.02 9.77 41.09
C ARG A 410 -3.22 10.40 40.42
N TYR A 411 -4.12 10.96 41.25
CA TYR A 411 -5.32 11.65 40.79
C TYR A 411 -5.51 12.94 41.55
N PRO A 412 -5.69 14.10 40.90
CA PRO A 412 -6.00 15.37 41.59
C PRO A 412 -7.41 15.32 42.11
N LEU A 413 -7.60 15.55 43.41
CA LEU A 413 -8.90 15.57 44.04
C LEU A 413 -8.94 16.66 45.12
N LEU A 414 -9.93 17.59 45.03
CA LEU A 414 -10.19 18.62 46.05
C LEU A 414 -8.93 19.39 46.50
N GLY A 415 -8.12 19.81 45.53
CA GLY A 415 -6.92 20.62 45.79
C GLY A 415 -5.71 19.82 46.30
N THR A 416 -5.80 18.51 46.40
CA THR A 416 -4.69 17.63 46.75
C THR A 416 -4.50 16.54 45.70
N THR A 417 -3.40 15.80 45.77
CA THR A 417 -3.16 14.65 44.90
C THR A 417 -3.31 13.36 45.69
N LEU A 418 -4.32 12.56 45.35
CA LEU A 418 -4.45 11.21 45.87
C LEU A 418 -3.36 10.32 45.26
N ASP A 419 -2.68 9.58 46.11
CA ASP A 419 -1.63 8.64 45.73
C ASP A 419 -2.10 7.20 46.03
N LEU A 420 -2.64 6.54 45.00
CA LEU A 420 -3.20 5.19 45.07
C LEU A 420 -2.12 4.16 44.78
N GLY A 421 -1.87 3.26 45.72
CA GLY A 421 -0.92 2.17 45.57
C GLY A 421 -1.62 0.82 45.29
N ARG A 422 -0.89 -0.11 44.71
CA ARG A 422 -1.35 -1.50 44.44
C ARG A 422 -2.75 -1.60 43.82
N THR A 423 -3.08 -0.63 42.96
CA THR A 423 -4.42 -0.50 42.36
C THR A 423 -4.64 -1.52 41.26
N LYS A 424 -5.76 -2.22 41.32
CA LYS A 424 -6.21 -3.13 40.24
C LYS A 424 -7.73 -3.10 40.13
N GLY A 425 -8.25 -3.53 39.01
CA GLY A 425 -9.69 -3.55 38.74
C GLY A 425 -10.03 -4.04 37.36
N GLU A 426 -11.29 -3.86 37.02
CA GLU A 426 -11.86 -4.22 35.71
C GLU A 426 -12.63 -3.04 35.15
N VAL A 427 -12.38 -2.68 33.89
CA VAL A 427 -13.11 -1.66 33.15
C VAL A 427 -14.10 -2.34 32.24
N LEU A 428 -15.37 -2.06 32.42
CA LEU A 428 -16.46 -2.46 31.54
C LEU A 428 -16.88 -1.26 30.72
N ILE A 429 -16.91 -1.41 29.42
CA ILE A 429 -17.22 -0.35 28.46
C ILE A 429 -18.50 -0.70 27.73
N SER A 430 -19.43 0.23 27.66
CA SER A 430 -20.67 0.15 26.90
C SER A 430 -20.95 1.45 26.14
N PRO A 431 -21.93 1.48 25.23
CA PRO A 431 -22.25 2.68 24.47
C PRO A 431 -22.57 3.92 25.32
N GLN A 432 -23.13 3.72 26.48
CA GLN A 432 -23.66 4.81 27.31
C GLN A 432 -22.80 5.08 28.54
N TRP A 433 -21.99 4.14 28.98
CA TRP A 433 -21.23 4.26 30.21
C TRP A 433 -19.95 3.42 30.25
N VAL A 434 -19.00 3.88 31.04
CA VAL A 434 -17.79 3.14 31.44
C VAL A 434 -17.89 2.86 32.92
N VAL A 435 -17.73 1.61 33.33
CA VAL A 435 -17.68 1.20 34.73
C VAL A 435 -16.28 0.70 35.05
N VAL A 436 -15.65 1.30 36.06
CA VAL A 436 -14.50 0.69 36.73
C VAL A 436 -15.03 -0.12 37.88
N ASP A 437 -15.06 -1.42 37.74
CA ASP A 437 -15.61 -2.36 38.72
C ASP A 437 -14.49 -3.14 39.46
N LYS A 438 -14.82 -3.64 40.63
CA LYS A 438 -13.89 -4.42 41.45
C LYS A 438 -12.55 -3.71 41.70
N MET A 439 -12.59 -2.37 41.73
CA MET A 439 -11.41 -1.59 42.00
C MET A 439 -10.95 -1.81 43.44
N MET A 440 -9.69 -2.12 43.63
CA MET A 440 -9.07 -2.29 44.94
C MET A 440 -7.64 -1.77 44.94
N GLY A 441 -7.17 -1.32 46.08
CA GLY A 441 -5.82 -0.80 46.21
C GLY A 441 -5.51 -0.31 47.60
N THR A 442 -4.42 0.46 47.72
CA THR A 442 -4.03 1.09 48.98
C THR A 442 -4.07 2.61 48.87
N ILE A 443 -4.50 3.26 49.93
CA ILE A 443 -4.52 4.74 50.09
C ILE A 443 -4.33 5.09 51.58
N TRP A 444 -3.53 6.12 51.90
CA TRP A 444 -3.30 6.61 53.24
C TRP A 444 -2.93 5.51 54.26
N ASP A 445 -2.03 4.59 53.85
CA ASP A 445 -1.59 3.40 54.59
C ASP A 445 -2.68 2.36 54.89
N GLY A 446 -3.90 2.55 54.44
CA GLY A 446 -5.03 1.62 54.48
C GLY A 446 -5.35 1.03 53.11
N THR A 447 -6.50 0.37 53.04
CA THR A 447 -7.00 -0.26 51.78
C THR A 447 -8.32 0.36 51.36
N PHE A 448 -8.58 0.30 50.06
CA PHE A 448 -9.89 0.66 49.51
C PHE A 448 -10.41 -0.40 48.55
N THR A 449 -11.72 -0.49 48.50
CA THR A 449 -12.45 -1.19 47.41
C THR A 449 -13.52 -0.25 46.91
N GLY A 450 -13.82 -0.32 45.60
CA GLY A 450 -14.81 0.60 45.05
C GLY A 450 -15.23 0.34 43.64
N ARG A 451 -16.12 1.16 43.16
CA ARG A 451 -16.67 1.19 41.83
C ARG A 451 -16.85 2.63 41.38
N VAL A 452 -16.58 2.88 40.10
CA VAL A 452 -16.83 4.19 39.46
C VAL A 452 -17.64 3.95 38.18
N LEU A 453 -18.69 4.73 38.01
CA LEU A 453 -19.52 4.76 36.80
C LEU A 453 -19.36 6.13 36.14
N ALA A 454 -18.91 6.18 34.93
CA ALA A 454 -18.87 7.38 34.09
C ALA A 454 -19.88 7.22 32.95
N GLN A 455 -20.80 8.14 32.82
CA GLN A 455 -21.74 8.24 31.71
C GLN A 455 -21.05 8.96 30.55
N ILE A 456 -21.18 8.45 29.32
CA ILE A 456 -20.46 8.96 28.13
C ILE A 456 -21.36 9.85 27.26
N ASP A 457 -22.69 9.65 27.35
CA ASP A 457 -23.68 10.43 26.63
C ASP A 457 -24.07 11.71 27.36
N ASP A 458 -24.83 12.58 26.75
CA ASP A 458 -25.29 13.94 27.03
C ASP A 458 -25.19 14.53 28.47
N GLY A 459 -24.61 13.84 29.40
CA GLY A 459 -24.60 14.29 30.78
C GLY A 459 -23.27 14.30 31.52
N ASP A 460 -22.21 13.66 30.94
CA ASP A 460 -20.89 13.54 31.61
C ASP A 460 -20.97 13.28 33.13
N ALA A 461 -21.96 12.47 33.55
CA ALA A 461 -22.16 12.19 34.94
C ALA A 461 -21.14 11.17 35.45
N LEU A 462 -20.53 11.47 36.59
CA LEU A 462 -19.60 10.58 37.29
C LEU A 462 -20.19 10.19 38.63
N ASN A 463 -20.39 8.90 38.87
CA ASN A 463 -20.84 8.35 40.14
C ASN A 463 -19.83 7.34 40.68
N GLY A 464 -19.60 7.32 41.95
CA GLY A 464 -18.69 6.34 42.54
C GLY A 464 -19.00 6.05 44.01
N SER A 465 -18.57 4.84 44.40
CA SER A 465 -18.62 4.42 45.79
C SER A 465 -17.32 3.73 46.18
N PHE A 466 -16.77 4.09 47.33
CA PHE A 466 -15.56 3.50 47.89
C PHE A 466 -15.80 3.11 49.35
N VAL A 467 -15.33 1.93 49.71
CA VAL A 467 -15.19 1.49 51.09
C VAL A 467 -13.73 1.56 51.47
N LEU A 468 -13.43 2.27 52.53
CA LEU A 468 -12.10 2.59 53.02
C LEU A 468 -11.87 1.87 54.36
N GLN A 469 -10.79 1.14 54.46
CA GLN A 469 -10.46 0.34 55.66
C GLN A 469 -9.03 0.63 56.14
N ASP A 470 -8.88 0.68 57.47
CA ASP A 470 -7.60 0.82 58.20
C ASP A 470 -6.77 2.05 57.77
N MET A 471 -7.40 3.14 57.38
CA MET A 471 -6.68 4.33 56.95
C MET A 471 -6.05 5.08 58.14
N ASN A 472 -4.80 5.50 57.93
CA ASN A 472 -4.07 6.27 58.92
C ASN A 472 -4.42 7.76 58.83
N LEU A 473 -5.04 8.30 59.89
CA LEU A 473 -5.45 9.71 59.95
C LEU A 473 -4.27 10.68 59.82
N THR A 474 -3.10 10.32 60.30
CA THR A 474 -1.87 11.14 60.12
C THR A 474 -1.48 11.19 58.61
N SER A 475 -1.65 10.14 57.88
CA SER A 475 -1.37 10.09 56.43
C SER A 475 -2.40 10.87 55.61
N ILE A 476 -3.67 10.86 56.04
CA ILE A 476 -4.71 11.74 55.51
C ILE A 476 -4.33 13.21 55.75
N GLY A 477 -3.99 13.58 57.02
CA GLY A 477 -3.58 14.92 57.35
C GLY A 477 -2.41 15.43 56.52
N LYS A 478 -1.38 14.62 56.31
CA LYS A 478 -0.24 14.96 55.45
C LYS A 478 -0.64 15.27 54.01
N SER A 479 -1.62 14.58 53.46
CA SER A 479 -2.11 14.84 52.10
C SER A 479 -2.81 16.23 51.97
N TYR A 480 -3.27 16.80 53.07
CA TYR A 480 -3.96 18.11 53.13
C TYR A 480 -3.16 19.17 53.90
N ASP A 481 -1.85 18.94 54.13
CA ASP A 481 -0.98 19.82 54.93
C ASP A 481 -1.55 20.14 56.33
N LYS A 482 -2.25 19.16 56.94
CA LYS A 482 -2.82 19.27 58.27
C LYS A 482 -2.19 18.29 59.24
N LYS A 483 -1.86 18.76 60.43
CA LYS A 483 -1.37 17.88 61.50
C LYS A 483 -2.57 17.20 62.15
N MET A 484 -2.64 15.90 62.08
CA MET A 484 -3.68 15.08 62.70
C MET A 484 -3.06 14.06 63.65
N GLU A 485 -3.81 13.69 64.69
CA GLU A 485 -3.39 12.68 65.63
C GLU A 485 -3.36 11.28 65.05
N LYS A 486 -2.60 10.40 65.63
CA LYS A 486 -2.50 8.99 65.17
C LYS A 486 -3.80 8.24 65.53
N ALA A 487 -4.58 7.93 64.52
CA ALA A 487 -5.80 7.14 64.61
C ALA A 487 -6.05 6.35 63.34
N THR A 488 -6.79 5.27 63.46
CA THR A 488 -7.25 4.46 62.33
C THR A 488 -8.69 4.82 62.00
N VAL A 489 -8.98 5.01 60.70
CA VAL A 489 -10.32 5.45 60.22
C VAL A 489 -10.83 4.41 59.23
N HIS A 490 -12.11 4.07 59.36
CA HIS A 490 -12.88 3.31 58.38
C HIS A 490 -14.00 4.19 57.89
N GLY A 491 -14.38 4.09 56.62
CA GLY A 491 -15.44 4.89 56.05
C GLY A 491 -15.94 4.41 54.72
N ALA A 492 -17.02 4.97 54.28
CA ALA A 492 -17.53 4.84 52.93
C ALA A 492 -17.66 6.25 52.32
N ILE A 493 -17.32 6.38 51.06
CA ILE A 493 -17.47 7.61 50.29
C ILE A 493 -18.36 7.29 49.12
N GLU A 494 -19.42 8.05 48.96
CA GLU A 494 -20.25 8.07 47.76
C GLU A 494 -20.19 9.46 47.17
N PHE A 495 -20.05 9.53 45.87
CA PHE A 495 -20.00 10.82 45.19
C PHE A 495 -20.78 10.75 43.87
N SER A 496 -21.32 11.88 43.50
CA SER A 496 -22.00 12.10 42.22
C SER A 496 -21.60 13.48 41.70
N SER A 497 -21.22 13.58 40.45
CA SER A 497 -20.90 14.84 39.78
C SER A 497 -21.61 14.91 38.43
N LYS A 498 -22.09 16.09 38.05
CA LYS A 498 -22.54 16.42 36.70
C LYS A 498 -21.40 17.17 36.00
N GLY A 499 -21.06 16.78 34.78
CA GLY A 499 -19.98 17.42 34.03
C GLY A 499 -18.65 16.63 33.98
N GLY A 500 -18.66 15.35 34.34
CA GLY A 500 -17.53 14.43 34.12
C GLY A 500 -16.26 14.65 34.94
N ASN A 501 -16.26 15.67 35.80
CA ASN A 501 -15.10 16.05 36.63
C ASN A 501 -15.51 16.19 38.10
N MET A 502 -14.79 15.51 39.01
CA MET A 502 -15.03 15.66 40.47
C MET A 502 -14.62 17.03 41.03
N ASN A 503 -13.98 17.86 40.25
CA ASN A 503 -13.53 19.22 40.63
C ASN A 503 -14.44 20.32 40.06
N SER A 504 -15.54 20.00 39.39
CA SER A 504 -16.54 20.95 38.86
C SER A 504 -17.72 21.16 39.80
#